data_1f952b8a9ecc9cdf3f840069a7213256
#
_entry.id   1f952b8a9ecc9cdf3f840069a7213256
#
_cell.length_a   1.000
_cell.length_b   1.000
_cell.length_c   1.000
_cell.angle_alpha   90.00
_cell.angle_beta   90.00
_cell.angle_gamma   90.00
#
_symmetry.space_group_name_H-M   'P 1'
#
loop_
_entity.id
_entity.type
_entity.pdbx_description
1 polymer ?
#
loop_
_entity_poly.entity_id
_entity_poly.type
_entity_poly.pdbx_seq_one_letter_code
_entity_poly.pdbx_strand_id
1 'polypeptide(L)'
;MTKPPSIEEFAALQRALDAAQSECDAVQSQRNALQAERDAAQVHRDSLIGQNRLLRAQRDLLQEKLNKMMRKVFAASSEAVGTHQKDMFFNEAEALAAATKASPTQHEGADGADAKGHTEVAGHKRAKRGRKPLDPALERHVVRHELSAAERVCAHDGATLVEIGVETSEQLDIVPQQVRVIRHERVKYACPCCDAGLRLAAKPAQIIPKGLFSESALAWIATSKFDDGLPLYRQAALLGRFGGTDLSHNTMAASIVRVGAAVQPVINLMRDHLLDSPLVYGDETTVQVLKEPGRAAQAKSYMWVQMTQGSGPEGTGPPIRLFGYAPSRSTTAAVQWYAGLREGSVLMTDGYEVYDKIAQAHKLVHLGCWAHARRYMVDALQVLPKNARTPEQPAAQFIELIAKLYAVEGKARELRMDTQQRQAHRQQYSVPVIKAIETLVLTHLHTVVPGSALGKALHYFSSQWPKLIRYVEDGSYPIDNNACENSIRPFVVGRKGWLFSDTVDGANASANLYSLVQTCKTNGVDPYRYLAALFTALPKAQSADDYEALMPWRIALPAR
;
A
#
# COMPACT_ATOMS: atom_id res chain seq x y z
N MET A 1 53.39 67.78 -67.07
CA MET A 1 52.26 67.52 -67.96
C MET A 1 52.54 66.19 -68.64
N THR A 2 51.91 65.13 -68.19
CA THR A 2 52.02 63.78 -68.79
C THR A 2 51.24 63.77 -70.10
N LYS A 3 51.88 63.32 -71.17
CA LYS A 3 51.31 63.24 -72.52
C LYS A 3 50.09 62.31 -72.48
N PRO A 4 48.97 62.68 -73.08
CA PRO A 4 47.83 61.82 -73.12
C PRO A 4 48.20 60.50 -73.84
N PRO A 5 47.67 59.32 -73.38
CA PRO A 5 47.97 58.01 -73.97
C PRO A 5 47.51 57.97 -75.44
N SER A 6 48.31 57.34 -76.31
CA SER A 6 47.95 57.13 -77.71
C SER A 6 46.65 56.26 -77.82
N ILE A 7 45.95 56.35 -78.93
CA ILE A 7 44.71 55.56 -79.18
C ILE A 7 44.97 54.02 -79.00
N GLU A 8 46.17 53.55 -79.38
CA GLU A 8 46.56 52.14 -79.25
C GLU A 8 46.81 51.77 -77.77
N GLU A 9 47.40 52.61 -76.96
CA GLU A 9 47.60 52.41 -75.52
C GLU A 9 46.26 52.42 -74.76
N PHE A 10 45.32 53.29 -75.15
CA PHE A 10 43.98 53.30 -74.60
C PHE A 10 43.19 51.98 -74.91
N ALA A 11 43.29 51.54 -76.19
CA ALA A 11 42.66 50.24 -76.60
C ALA A 11 43.31 49.03 -75.94
N ALA A 12 44.59 49.08 -75.60
CA ALA A 12 45.29 48.02 -74.84
C ALA A 12 44.88 48.04 -73.35
N LEU A 13 44.73 49.19 -72.74
CA LEU A 13 44.22 49.37 -71.38
C LEU A 13 42.75 48.91 -71.27
N GLN A 14 41.93 49.19 -72.26
CA GLN A 14 40.54 48.78 -72.32
C GLN A 14 40.43 47.23 -72.37
N ARG A 15 41.24 46.59 -73.24
CA ARG A 15 41.28 45.10 -73.32
C ARG A 15 41.80 44.48 -72.04
N ALA A 16 42.76 45.08 -71.34
CA ALA A 16 43.26 44.63 -70.07
C ALA A 16 42.18 44.75 -68.97
N LEU A 17 41.41 45.82 -68.96
CA LEU A 17 40.31 46.04 -68.03
C LEU A 17 39.19 45.03 -68.26
N ASP A 18 38.81 44.81 -69.51
CA ASP A 18 37.75 43.79 -69.87
C ASP A 18 38.19 42.37 -69.49
N ALA A 19 39.49 42.07 -69.67
CA ALA A 19 40.04 40.75 -69.25
C ALA A 19 40.04 40.62 -67.73
N ALA A 20 40.43 41.64 -66.99
CA ALA A 20 40.41 41.64 -65.52
C ALA A 20 38.97 41.57 -64.95
N GLN A 21 38.06 42.26 -65.61
CA GLN A 21 36.62 42.16 -65.27
C GLN A 21 36.08 40.74 -65.46
N SER A 22 36.41 40.12 -66.62
CA SER A 22 36.02 38.73 -66.91
C SER A 22 36.63 37.74 -65.93
N GLU A 23 37.87 37.91 -65.50
CA GLU A 23 38.48 37.09 -64.44
C GLU A 23 37.80 37.30 -63.09
N CYS A 24 37.47 38.54 -62.73
CA CYS A 24 36.78 38.86 -61.49
C CYS A 24 35.38 38.19 -61.44
N ASP A 25 34.62 38.24 -62.53
CA ASP A 25 33.31 37.61 -62.66
C ASP A 25 33.41 36.06 -62.56
N ALA A 26 34.43 35.46 -63.18
CA ALA A 26 34.70 34.04 -63.07
C ALA A 26 35.03 33.62 -61.62
N VAL A 27 35.88 34.34 -60.94
CA VAL A 27 36.23 34.11 -59.53
C VAL A 27 34.99 34.30 -58.62
N GLN A 28 34.18 35.33 -58.89
CA GLN A 28 32.95 35.57 -58.16
C GLN A 28 31.94 34.41 -58.36
N SER A 29 31.77 33.90 -59.55
CA SER A 29 30.95 32.75 -59.86
C SER A 29 31.42 31.47 -59.17
N GLN A 30 32.74 31.26 -59.18
CA GLN A 30 33.35 30.11 -58.48
C GLN A 30 33.16 30.20 -56.95
N ARG A 31 33.31 31.39 -56.37
CA ARG A 31 33.03 31.65 -54.96
C ARG A 31 31.58 31.38 -54.60
N ASN A 32 30.64 31.81 -55.41
CA ASN A 32 29.22 31.58 -55.20
C ASN A 32 28.87 30.08 -55.30
N ALA A 33 29.44 29.32 -56.23
CA ALA A 33 29.28 27.86 -56.33
C ALA A 33 29.81 27.12 -55.08
N LEU A 34 31.03 27.49 -54.60
CA LEU A 34 31.60 26.91 -53.38
C LEU A 34 30.79 27.26 -52.13
N GLN A 35 30.22 28.46 -52.07
CA GLN A 35 29.32 28.85 -50.99
C GLN A 35 28.07 28.00 -50.98
N ALA A 36 27.43 27.77 -52.15
CA ALA A 36 26.26 26.94 -52.29
C ALA A 36 26.54 25.46 -51.90
N GLU A 37 27.68 24.90 -52.31
CA GLU A 37 28.11 23.55 -51.88
C GLU A 37 28.32 23.48 -50.36
N ARG A 38 28.92 24.48 -49.75
CA ARG A 38 29.12 24.55 -48.30
C ARG A 38 27.79 24.57 -47.55
N ASP A 39 26.85 25.39 -48.02
CA ASP A 39 25.53 25.52 -47.40
C ASP A 39 24.72 24.23 -47.55
N ALA A 40 24.78 23.54 -48.70
CA ALA A 40 24.19 22.22 -48.92
C ALA A 40 24.81 21.16 -48.00
N ALA A 41 26.13 21.15 -47.85
CA ALA A 41 26.82 20.23 -46.94
C ALA A 41 26.45 20.49 -45.47
N GLN A 42 26.24 21.74 -45.09
CA GLN A 42 25.77 22.13 -43.74
C GLN A 42 24.36 21.57 -43.47
N VAL A 43 23.42 21.80 -44.38
CA VAL A 43 22.04 21.26 -44.27
C VAL A 43 22.04 19.73 -44.17
N HIS A 44 22.86 19.06 -44.99
CA HIS A 44 22.98 17.60 -44.95
C HIS A 44 23.56 17.14 -43.60
N ARG A 45 24.58 17.78 -43.07
CA ARG A 45 25.15 17.50 -41.75
C ARG A 45 24.13 17.67 -40.65
N ASP A 46 23.35 18.74 -40.65
CA ASP A 46 22.33 19.00 -39.62
C ASP A 46 21.19 17.96 -39.70
N SER A 47 20.80 17.50 -40.89
CA SER A 47 19.88 16.37 -41.11
C SER A 47 20.43 15.08 -40.52
N LEU A 48 21.70 14.74 -40.75
CA LEU A 48 22.36 13.56 -40.19
C LEU A 48 22.45 13.59 -38.66
N ILE A 49 22.72 14.79 -38.08
CA ILE A 49 22.70 14.98 -36.64
C ILE A 49 21.31 14.72 -36.08
N GLY A 50 20.25 15.22 -36.74
CA GLY A 50 18.86 14.93 -36.36
C GLY A 50 18.51 13.44 -36.40
N GLN A 51 18.87 12.77 -37.48
CA GLN A 51 18.67 11.31 -37.62
C GLN A 51 19.44 10.52 -36.57
N ASN A 52 20.68 10.87 -36.28
CA ASN A 52 21.46 10.21 -35.22
C ASN A 52 20.84 10.40 -33.82
N ARG A 53 20.30 11.58 -33.51
CA ARG A 53 19.57 11.82 -32.26
C ARG A 53 18.35 10.91 -32.15
N LEU A 54 17.56 10.80 -33.22
CA LEU A 54 16.37 9.92 -33.26
C LEU A 54 16.75 8.46 -33.10
N LEU A 55 17.77 7.98 -33.80
CA LEU A 55 18.24 6.57 -33.70
C LEU A 55 18.77 6.25 -32.30
N ARG A 56 19.49 7.17 -31.67
CA ARG A 56 19.94 7.01 -30.27
C ARG A 56 18.76 6.91 -29.31
N ALA A 57 17.77 7.79 -29.45
CA ALA A 57 16.57 7.74 -28.64
C ALA A 57 15.78 6.43 -28.80
N GLN A 58 15.67 5.92 -30.04
CA GLN A 58 15.04 4.61 -30.31
C GLN A 58 15.82 3.45 -29.70
N ARG A 59 17.15 3.45 -29.85
CA ARG A 59 18.03 2.45 -29.22
C ARG A 59 17.86 2.43 -27.71
N ASP A 60 17.88 3.58 -27.07
CA ASP A 60 17.79 3.71 -25.61
C ASP A 60 16.42 3.23 -25.11
N LEU A 61 15.35 3.56 -25.83
CA LEU A 61 13.99 3.04 -25.55
C LEU A 61 13.91 1.51 -25.68
N LEU A 62 14.52 0.93 -26.72
CA LEU A 62 14.57 -0.53 -26.89
C LEU A 62 15.40 -1.20 -25.80
N GLN A 63 16.52 -0.60 -25.40
CA GLN A 63 17.34 -1.07 -24.29
C GLN A 63 16.56 -1.05 -22.96
N GLU A 64 15.78 0.02 -22.68
CA GLU A 64 14.90 0.07 -21.52
C GLU A 64 13.85 -1.06 -21.53
N LYS A 65 13.20 -1.28 -22.67
CA LYS A 65 12.23 -2.37 -22.84
C LYS A 65 12.87 -3.74 -22.60
N LEU A 66 14.06 -3.96 -23.14
CA LEU A 66 14.84 -5.19 -22.94
C LEU A 66 15.20 -5.38 -21.46
N ASN A 67 15.73 -4.36 -20.80
CA ASN A 67 16.08 -4.41 -19.38
C ASN A 67 14.84 -4.70 -18.50
N LYS A 68 13.68 -4.13 -18.84
CA LYS A 68 12.43 -4.41 -18.14
C LYS A 68 11.94 -5.85 -18.35
N MET A 69 12.10 -6.38 -19.56
CA MET A 69 11.73 -7.76 -19.88
C MET A 69 12.69 -8.75 -19.21
N MET A 70 14.01 -8.51 -19.24
CA MET A 70 15.01 -9.32 -18.55
C MET A 70 14.74 -9.41 -17.04
N ARG A 71 14.33 -8.29 -16.40
CA ARG A 71 13.93 -8.31 -14.99
C ARG A 71 12.68 -9.15 -14.75
N LYS A 72 11.67 -9.08 -15.62
CA LYS A 72 10.48 -9.93 -15.49
C LYS A 72 10.78 -11.42 -15.60
N VAL A 73 11.73 -11.79 -16.44
CA VAL A 73 12.07 -13.20 -16.75
C VAL A 73 13.11 -13.75 -15.76
N PHE A 74 14.13 -12.96 -15.40
CA PHE A 74 15.30 -13.43 -14.64
C PHE A 74 15.41 -12.85 -13.22
N ALA A 75 14.54 -11.91 -12.83
CA ALA A 75 14.47 -11.57 -11.42
C ALA A 75 13.94 -12.78 -10.66
N ALA A 76 14.74 -13.26 -9.71
CA ALA A 76 14.39 -14.39 -8.89
C ALA A 76 12.98 -14.22 -8.33
N SER A 77 12.07 -15.11 -8.69
CA SER A 77 10.76 -15.28 -8.07
C SER A 77 10.95 -15.97 -6.72
N SER A 78 11.86 -15.47 -5.88
CA SER A 78 12.01 -16.00 -4.53
C SER A 78 10.88 -15.45 -3.68
N GLU A 79 10.29 -16.29 -2.83
CA GLU A 79 9.40 -15.88 -1.75
C GLU A 79 10.12 -15.01 -0.71
N ALA A 80 11.45 -14.89 -0.79
CA ALA A 80 12.21 -13.88 -0.09
C ALA A 80 11.68 -12.50 -0.52
N VAL A 81 11.15 -11.76 0.44
CA VAL A 81 10.69 -10.37 0.28
C VAL A 81 11.85 -9.60 -0.33
N GLY A 82 11.83 -9.44 -1.66
CA GLY A 82 12.78 -8.58 -2.36
C GLY A 82 12.62 -7.16 -1.81
N THR A 83 13.68 -6.37 -1.85
CA THR A 83 13.65 -4.95 -1.49
C THR A 83 12.41 -4.24 -2.05
N HIS A 84 11.98 -4.59 -3.26
CA HIS A 84 10.78 -4.06 -3.91
C HIS A 84 9.45 -4.44 -3.24
N GLN A 85 9.37 -5.58 -2.58
CA GLN A 85 8.17 -6.00 -1.87
C GLN A 85 8.12 -5.35 -0.48
N LYS A 86 9.28 -5.03 0.10
CA LYS A 86 9.40 -4.14 1.26
C LYS A 86 8.96 -2.72 0.88
N ASP A 87 9.34 -2.25 -0.30
CA ASP A 87 9.00 -0.92 -0.80
C ASP A 87 7.50 -0.72 -1.07
N MET A 88 6.76 -1.80 -1.36
CA MET A 88 5.29 -1.77 -1.44
C MET A 88 4.62 -1.66 -0.06
N PHE A 89 5.34 -1.91 1.03
CA PHE A 89 4.76 -2.14 2.34
C PHE A 89 5.29 -1.23 3.45
N PHE A 90 6.38 -0.51 3.18
CA PHE A 90 6.93 0.50 4.08
C PHE A 90 6.94 1.84 3.36
N ASN A 91 6.69 2.89 4.10
CA ASN A 91 6.90 4.24 3.59
C ASN A 91 8.41 4.48 3.46
N GLU A 92 8.96 4.06 2.32
CA GLU A 92 10.37 4.12 1.97
C GLU A 92 10.92 5.56 2.05
N ALA A 93 10.06 6.55 1.72
CA ALA A 93 10.42 7.95 1.84
C ALA A 93 10.61 8.37 3.31
N GLU A 94 9.80 7.83 4.23
CA GLU A 94 9.98 8.04 5.68
C GLU A 94 11.21 7.31 6.21
N ALA A 95 11.48 6.09 5.73
CA ALA A 95 12.69 5.34 6.07
C ALA A 95 13.96 6.03 5.58
N LEU A 96 13.94 6.61 4.36
CA LEU A 96 15.04 7.42 3.84
C LEU A 96 15.22 8.73 4.61
N ALA A 97 14.14 9.40 4.96
CA ALA A 97 14.19 10.61 5.80
C ALA A 97 14.75 10.32 7.21
N ALA A 98 14.47 9.14 7.76
CA ALA A 98 15.05 8.68 9.02
C ALA A 98 16.54 8.31 8.88
N ALA A 99 16.92 7.67 7.78
CA ALA A 99 18.32 7.29 7.49
C ALA A 99 19.22 8.52 7.26
N THR A 100 18.71 9.57 6.64
CA THR A 100 19.44 10.83 6.44
C THR A 100 19.77 11.54 7.75
N LYS A 101 18.99 11.30 8.82
CA LYS A 101 19.26 11.80 10.17
C LYS A 101 20.34 11.00 10.93
N ALA A 102 20.68 9.80 10.47
CA ALA A 102 21.59 8.87 11.14
C ALA A 102 23.02 8.86 10.57
N SER A 103 23.34 9.68 9.57
CA SER A 103 24.71 9.81 9.05
C SER A 103 25.53 10.73 9.96
N PRO A 104 26.55 10.20 10.65
CA PRO A 104 27.48 11.07 11.36
C PRO A 104 28.32 11.84 10.37
N THR A 105 28.47 13.12 10.61
CA THR A 105 29.48 13.99 10.00
C THR A 105 30.85 13.31 10.05
N GLN A 106 31.35 12.85 8.91
CA GLN A 106 32.76 12.46 8.79
C GLN A 106 33.59 13.74 8.75
N HIS A 107 34.37 13.95 9.79
CA HIS A 107 35.54 14.82 9.72
C HIS A 107 36.60 14.11 8.92
N GLU A 108 37.08 14.75 7.85
CA GLU A 108 38.31 14.44 7.15
C GLU A 108 39.50 14.65 8.10
N GLY A 109 40.45 13.73 8.01
CA GLY A 109 41.73 13.82 8.69
C GLY A 109 42.68 12.69 8.26
N ALA A 110 43.45 13.02 7.24
CA ALA A 110 44.81 12.63 6.83
C ALA A 110 45.51 11.39 7.43
N ASP A 111 46.12 10.66 6.49
CA ASP A 111 47.28 9.76 6.49
C ASP A 111 48.16 9.63 7.76
N GLY A 112 48.59 8.37 7.97
CA GLY A 112 49.85 8.11 8.67
C GLY A 112 49.96 6.76 9.38
N ALA A 113 50.60 5.80 8.73
CA ALA A 113 51.54 4.77 9.23
C ALA A 113 51.41 4.14 10.63
N ASP A 114 51.40 2.81 10.60
CA ASP A 114 51.95 1.85 11.57
C ASP A 114 52.31 2.32 12.98
N ALA A 115 51.58 1.83 13.98
CA ALA A 115 52.15 1.45 15.29
C ALA A 115 51.19 0.52 16.07
N LYS A 116 51.66 -0.61 16.48
CA LYS A 116 51.02 -1.50 17.42
C LYS A 116 50.84 -0.78 18.78
N GLY A 117 49.62 -0.55 19.15
CA GLY A 117 49.24 0.00 20.44
C GLY A 117 47.96 -0.66 20.90
N HIS A 118 48.00 -1.45 21.97
CA HIS A 118 46.82 -1.94 22.69
C HIS A 118 46.03 -0.74 23.25
N THR A 119 44.85 -0.51 22.69
CA THR A 119 43.88 0.42 23.25
C THR A 119 42.89 -0.40 24.09
N GLU A 120 42.95 -0.29 25.42
CA GLU A 120 41.91 -0.76 26.32
C GLU A 120 40.61 -0.01 25.99
N VAL A 121 39.66 -0.70 25.37
CA VAL A 121 38.29 -0.23 25.20
C VAL A 121 37.56 -0.47 26.52
N ALA A 122 37.16 0.60 27.20
CA ALA A 122 36.36 0.55 28.40
C ALA A 122 35.15 -0.37 28.19
N GLY A 123 35.06 -1.45 29.00
CA GLY A 123 34.04 -2.48 28.85
C GLY A 123 32.65 -1.90 29.10
N HIS A 124 31.89 -1.73 28.03
CA HIS A 124 30.45 -1.58 28.14
C HIS A 124 29.88 -2.87 28.76
N LYS A 125 29.45 -2.79 30.02
CA LYS A 125 28.62 -3.81 30.64
C LYS A 125 27.30 -3.86 29.87
N ARG A 126 27.22 -4.70 28.84
CA ARG A 126 25.93 -5.10 28.27
C ARG A 126 25.16 -5.79 29.39
N ALA A 127 24.09 -5.16 29.86
CA ALA A 127 23.10 -5.85 30.68
C ALA A 127 22.70 -7.12 29.90
N LYS A 128 22.92 -8.30 30.49
CA LYS A 128 22.42 -9.56 29.93
C LYS A 128 20.90 -9.37 29.79
N ARG A 129 20.39 -9.30 28.56
CA ARG A 129 18.97 -9.32 28.31
C ARG A 129 18.47 -10.70 28.74
N GLY A 130 18.04 -10.81 29.98
CA GLY A 130 17.32 -11.97 30.48
C GLY A 130 16.05 -12.18 29.67
N ARG A 131 15.54 -13.41 29.65
CA ARG A 131 14.24 -13.74 29.05
C ARG A 131 13.18 -12.87 29.72
N LYS A 132 12.33 -12.19 28.92
CA LYS A 132 11.21 -11.40 29.46
C LYS A 132 10.30 -12.34 30.25
N PRO A 133 9.88 -12.00 31.48
CA PRO A 133 8.97 -12.83 32.27
C PRO A 133 7.68 -13.13 31.49
N LEU A 134 7.12 -14.33 31.66
CA LEU A 134 5.83 -14.68 31.10
C LEU A 134 4.71 -13.87 31.79
N ASP A 135 3.63 -13.60 31.04
CA ASP A 135 2.49 -12.82 31.53
C ASP A 135 1.93 -13.44 32.85
N PRO A 136 1.85 -12.68 33.95
CA PRO A 136 1.29 -13.18 35.21
C PRO A 136 -0.17 -13.64 35.11
N ALA A 137 -0.94 -13.14 34.14
CA ALA A 137 -2.34 -13.51 33.91
C ALA A 137 -2.51 -14.90 33.29
N LEU A 138 -1.45 -15.51 32.75
CA LEU A 138 -1.52 -16.87 32.22
C LEU A 138 -1.64 -17.88 33.37
N GLU A 139 -2.51 -18.87 33.21
CA GLU A 139 -2.64 -20.00 34.14
C GLU A 139 -1.32 -20.77 34.23
N ARG A 140 -0.91 -21.14 35.48
CA ARG A 140 0.28 -21.95 35.75
C ARG A 140 -0.15 -23.36 36.10
N HIS A 141 0.21 -24.30 35.24
CA HIS A 141 0.08 -25.71 35.54
C HIS A 141 1.39 -26.22 36.15
N VAL A 142 1.36 -26.50 37.47
CA VAL A 142 2.56 -26.91 38.22
C VAL A 142 2.83 -28.40 38.00
N VAL A 143 3.99 -28.70 37.42
CA VAL A 143 4.52 -30.07 37.32
C VAL A 143 5.65 -30.22 38.33
N ARG A 144 5.45 -31.02 39.37
CA ARG A 144 6.43 -31.23 40.41
C ARG A 144 7.29 -32.47 40.08
N HIS A 145 8.59 -32.30 40.07
CA HIS A 145 9.57 -33.36 39.89
C HIS A 145 10.17 -33.69 41.24
N GLU A 146 10.11 -34.95 41.62
CA GLU A 146 10.66 -35.42 42.91
C GLU A 146 11.64 -36.56 42.67
N LEU A 147 12.66 -36.65 43.55
CA LEU A 147 13.54 -37.85 43.59
C LEU A 147 12.75 -39.09 44.02
N SER A 148 13.09 -40.21 43.47
CA SER A 148 12.56 -41.51 43.95
C SER A 148 12.98 -41.77 45.40
N ALA A 149 12.27 -42.65 46.10
CA ALA A 149 12.61 -43.00 47.49
C ALA A 149 14.05 -43.53 47.64
N ALA A 150 14.57 -44.21 46.61
CA ALA A 150 15.94 -44.72 46.61
C ALA A 150 17.01 -43.59 46.45
N GLU A 151 16.67 -42.49 45.75
CA GLU A 151 17.56 -41.36 45.55
C GLU A 151 17.54 -40.35 46.71
N ARG A 152 16.55 -40.49 47.65
CA ARG A 152 16.46 -39.62 48.85
C ARG A 152 17.29 -40.11 50.02
N VAL A 153 18.34 -40.87 49.77
CA VAL A 153 19.29 -41.36 50.79
C VAL A 153 20.62 -40.64 50.64
N CYS A 154 21.12 -40.09 51.73
CA CYS A 154 22.41 -39.44 51.76
C CYS A 154 23.56 -40.44 51.51
N ALA A 155 24.41 -40.16 50.52
CA ALA A 155 25.52 -41.02 50.15
C ALA A 155 26.63 -41.13 51.20
N HIS A 156 26.67 -40.22 52.20
CA HIS A 156 27.71 -40.16 53.22
C HIS A 156 27.34 -40.88 54.51
N ASP A 157 26.10 -40.77 54.98
CA ASP A 157 25.66 -41.26 56.28
C ASP A 157 24.39 -42.12 56.26
N GLY A 158 23.78 -42.29 55.09
CA GLY A 158 22.57 -43.09 54.91
C GLY A 158 21.28 -42.43 55.44
N ALA A 159 21.32 -41.19 55.89
CA ALA A 159 20.16 -40.46 56.38
C ALA A 159 19.18 -40.12 55.22
N THR A 160 17.87 -40.07 55.52
CA THR A 160 16.87 -39.63 54.56
C THR A 160 17.00 -38.12 54.30
N LEU A 161 17.18 -37.74 53.03
CA LEU A 161 17.25 -36.34 52.60
C LEU A 161 15.87 -35.68 52.79
N VAL A 162 15.89 -34.44 53.31
CA VAL A 162 14.69 -33.61 53.51
C VAL A 162 14.64 -32.51 52.49
N GLU A 163 13.44 -32.09 52.09
CA GLU A 163 13.22 -31.00 51.17
C GLU A 163 13.65 -29.65 51.82
N ILE A 164 14.50 -28.91 51.15
CA ILE A 164 14.99 -27.61 51.61
C ILE A 164 14.56 -26.44 50.74
N GLY A 165 13.90 -26.73 49.59
CA GLY A 165 13.39 -25.72 48.66
C GLY A 165 13.09 -26.28 47.28
N VAL A 166 12.57 -25.44 46.42
CA VAL A 166 12.19 -25.78 45.05
C VAL A 166 12.84 -24.79 44.09
N GLU A 167 13.55 -25.28 43.10
CA GLU A 167 14.00 -24.48 41.97
C GLU A 167 12.88 -24.47 40.90
N THR A 168 12.45 -23.28 40.47
CA THR A 168 11.33 -23.13 39.51
C THR A 168 11.85 -22.67 38.16
N SER A 169 11.35 -23.26 37.12
CA SER A 169 11.52 -22.79 35.73
C SER A 169 10.16 -22.80 35.03
N GLU A 170 9.93 -21.80 34.16
CA GLU A 170 8.66 -21.68 33.41
C GLU A 170 8.88 -21.91 31.92
N GLN A 171 7.94 -22.67 31.31
CA GLN A 171 7.86 -22.89 29.88
C GLN A 171 6.46 -22.51 29.41
N LEU A 172 6.34 -21.88 28.21
CA LEU A 172 5.04 -21.63 27.60
C LEU A 172 4.55 -22.91 26.93
N ASP A 173 3.38 -23.37 27.33
CA ASP A 173 2.68 -24.49 26.70
C ASP A 173 1.47 -23.99 25.89
N ILE A 174 1.11 -24.71 24.82
CA ILE A 174 -0.04 -24.40 23.96
C ILE A 174 -0.99 -25.59 23.99
N VAL A 175 -2.14 -25.41 24.63
CA VAL A 175 -3.22 -26.40 24.59
C VAL A 175 -3.92 -26.31 23.22
N PRO A 176 -3.97 -27.38 22.43
CA PRO A 176 -4.65 -27.38 21.14
C PRO A 176 -6.13 -27.02 21.28
N GLN A 177 -6.65 -26.32 20.26
CA GLN A 177 -8.09 -26.01 20.19
C GLN A 177 -8.94 -27.29 20.21
N GLN A 178 -10.07 -27.22 20.89
CA GLN A 178 -11.01 -28.35 20.98
C GLN A 178 -12.28 -28.07 20.16
N VAL A 179 -12.72 -29.07 19.41
CA VAL A 179 -14.02 -29.07 18.74
C VAL A 179 -15.02 -29.79 19.63
N ARG A 180 -16.13 -29.14 19.93
CA ARG A 180 -17.21 -29.73 20.75
C ARG A 180 -18.56 -29.54 20.10
N VAL A 181 -19.52 -30.42 20.40
CA VAL A 181 -20.92 -30.31 19.99
C VAL A 181 -21.72 -29.66 21.11
N ILE A 182 -22.45 -28.58 20.78
CA ILE A 182 -23.46 -28.01 21.68
C ILE A 182 -24.79 -28.66 21.37
N ARG A 183 -25.31 -29.45 22.32
CA ARG A 183 -26.60 -30.09 22.22
C ARG A 183 -27.67 -29.24 22.91
N HIS A 184 -28.60 -28.68 22.10
CA HIS A 184 -29.71 -27.90 22.62
C HIS A 184 -30.91 -28.84 22.92
N GLU A 185 -31.27 -29.01 24.17
CA GLU A 185 -32.45 -29.75 24.61
C GLU A 185 -33.56 -28.78 24.96
N ARG A 186 -34.67 -28.86 24.25
CA ARG A 186 -35.84 -28.02 24.47
C ARG A 186 -36.90 -28.80 25.17
N VAL A 187 -37.22 -28.43 26.41
CA VAL A 187 -38.23 -29.11 27.19
C VAL A 187 -39.62 -28.80 26.63
N LYS A 188 -40.40 -29.84 26.46
CA LYS A 188 -41.83 -29.76 26.11
C LYS A 188 -42.66 -29.88 27.37
N TYR A 189 -43.55 -28.94 27.57
CA TYR A 189 -44.50 -28.96 28.69
C TYR A 189 -45.90 -29.21 28.13
N ALA A 190 -46.64 -30.14 28.74
CA ALA A 190 -48.03 -30.41 28.43
C ALA A 190 -48.89 -30.15 29.66
N CYS A 191 -50.13 -29.71 29.47
CA CYS A 191 -51.08 -29.63 30.55
C CYS A 191 -51.54 -31.04 30.94
N PRO A 192 -51.50 -31.44 32.22
CA PRO A 192 -51.98 -32.76 32.64
C PRO A 192 -53.51 -32.88 32.64
N CYS A 193 -54.24 -31.78 32.49
CA CYS A 193 -55.69 -31.73 32.58
C CYS A 193 -56.39 -31.53 31.23
N CYS A 194 -55.68 -31.15 30.17
CA CYS A 194 -56.28 -30.93 28.85
C CYS A 194 -55.23 -31.11 27.75
N ASP A 195 -55.62 -31.61 26.57
CA ASP A 195 -54.75 -31.89 25.44
C ASP A 195 -54.30 -30.61 24.66
N ALA A 196 -54.85 -29.42 25.03
CA ALA A 196 -54.63 -28.18 24.30
C ALA A 196 -53.42 -27.36 24.78
N GLY A 197 -52.72 -27.77 25.84
CA GLY A 197 -51.72 -26.97 26.54
C GLY A 197 -50.26 -27.33 26.25
N LEU A 198 -49.88 -27.67 25.00
CA LEU A 198 -48.50 -28.00 24.66
C LEU A 198 -47.65 -26.70 24.50
N ARG A 199 -46.58 -26.55 25.29
CA ARG A 199 -45.59 -25.47 25.16
C ARG A 199 -44.21 -26.05 25.01
N LEU A 200 -43.44 -25.47 24.09
CA LEU A 200 -42.05 -25.80 23.85
C LEU A 200 -41.16 -24.63 24.26
N ALA A 201 -40.12 -24.89 25.04
CA ALA A 201 -39.13 -23.86 25.40
C ALA A 201 -38.52 -23.20 24.14
N ALA A 202 -38.36 -21.87 24.16
CA ALA A 202 -37.76 -21.14 23.06
C ALA A 202 -36.29 -21.52 22.86
N LYS A 203 -35.84 -21.55 21.61
CA LYS A 203 -34.42 -21.64 21.29
C LYS A 203 -33.84 -20.21 21.14
N PRO A 204 -32.61 -19.94 21.58
CA PRO A 204 -31.97 -18.64 21.27
C PRO A 204 -31.97 -18.34 19.78
N ALA A 205 -32.16 -17.07 19.42
CA ALA A 205 -32.03 -16.61 18.04
C ALA A 205 -30.62 -16.91 17.54
N GLN A 206 -30.49 -17.39 16.32
CA GLN A 206 -29.24 -17.72 15.67
C GLN A 206 -29.05 -16.83 14.44
N ILE A 207 -27.81 -16.37 14.18
CA ILE A 207 -27.51 -15.56 12.99
C ILE A 207 -27.79 -16.34 11.69
N ILE A 208 -27.56 -17.65 11.71
CA ILE A 208 -27.97 -18.57 10.65
C ILE A 208 -29.04 -19.52 11.22
N PRO A 209 -30.33 -19.31 10.95
CA PRO A 209 -31.37 -20.20 11.40
C PRO A 209 -31.10 -21.66 10.96
N LYS A 210 -31.14 -22.60 11.89
CA LYS A 210 -30.82 -24.04 11.70
C LYS A 210 -29.38 -24.28 11.17
N GLY A 211 -28.46 -23.35 11.39
CA GLY A 211 -27.05 -23.48 11.01
C GLY A 211 -26.35 -24.60 11.79
N LEU A 212 -25.34 -25.21 11.16
CA LEU A 212 -24.49 -26.24 11.79
C LEU A 212 -23.57 -25.65 12.85
N PHE A 213 -23.04 -24.45 12.60
CA PHE A 213 -22.03 -23.79 13.44
C PHE A 213 -22.70 -22.88 14.47
N SER A 214 -22.16 -22.84 15.68
CA SER A 214 -22.47 -21.79 16.67
C SER A 214 -21.91 -20.45 16.25
N GLU A 215 -22.38 -19.37 16.87
CA GLU A 215 -21.92 -18.02 16.61
C GLU A 215 -20.40 -17.86 16.86
N SER A 216 -19.88 -18.51 17.90
CA SER A 216 -18.44 -18.52 18.20
C SER A 216 -17.64 -19.31 17.16
N ALA A 217 -18.17 -20.43 16.65
CA ALA A 217 -17.53 -21.19 15.58
C ALA A 217 -17.54 -20.41 14.25
N LEU A 218 -18.63 -19.70 13.93
CA LEU A 218 -18.71 -18.82 12.77
C LEU A 218 -17.72 -17.65 12.88
N ALA A 219 -17.59 -17.06 14.07
CA ALA A 219 -16.62 -16.01 14.34
C ALA A 219 -15.18 -16.51 14.17
N TRP A 220 -14.88 -17.72 14.65
CA TRP A 220 -13.57 -18.33 14.46
C TRP A 220 -13.26 -18.58 12.97
N ILE A 221 -14.21 -19.14 12.22
CA ILE A 221 -14.04 -19.38 10.77
C ILE A 221 -13.80 -18.07 10.03
N ALA A 222 -14.57 -17.02 10.36
CA ALA A 222 -14.44 -15.71 9.74
C ALA A 222 -13.10 -15.06 10.07
N THR A 223 -12.69 -15.01 11.34
CA THR A 223 -11.43 -14.42 11.77
C THR A 223 -10.24 -15.15 11.15
N SER A 224 -10.23 -16.48 11.22
CA SER A 224 -9.16 -17.28 10.61
C SER A 224 -9.02 -17.05 9.10
N LYS A 225 -10.14 -16.77 8.40
CA LYS A 225 -10.09 -16.48 6.96
C LYS A 225 -9.67 -15.05 6.65
N PHE A 226 -10.25 -14.06 7.34
CA PHE A 226 -10.18 -12.65 6.94
C PHE A 226 -9.13 -11.85 7.73
N ASP A 227 -8.68 -12.35 8.87
CA ASP A 227 -7.55 -11.79 9.63
C ASP A 227 -6.28 -12.62 9.49
N ASP A 228 -6.35 -13.94 9.77
CA ASP A 228 -5.20 -14.83 9.73
C ASP A 228 -4.83 -15.29 8.30
N GLY A 229 -5.69 -15.01 7.31
CA GLY A 229 -5.46 -15.38 5.91
C GLY A 229 -5.55 -16.88 5.63
N LEU A 230 -6.16 -17.68 6.52
CA LEU A 230 -6.24 -19.13 6.42
C LEU A 230 -7.44 -19.57 5.55
N PRO A 231 -7.22 -20.16 4.35
CA PRO A 231 -8.30 -20.62 3.48
C PRO A 231 -9.18 -21.69 4.12
N LEU A 232 -10.47 -21.73 3.76
CA LEU A 232 -11.43 -22.64 4.37
C LEU A 232 -11.03 -24.12 4.28
N TYR A 233 -10.40 -24.56 3.17
CA TYR A 233 -9.94 -25.94 3.03
C TYR A 233 -8.84 -26.29 4.04
N ARG A 234 -7.95 -25.32 4.38
CA ARG A 234 -6.93 -25.51 5.43
C ARG A 234 -7.56 -25.50 6.82
N GLN A 235 -8.59 -24.65 7.04
CA GLN A 235 -9.34 -24.65 8.28
C GLN A 235 -10.04 -26.00 8.51
N ALA A 236 -10.68 -26.58 7.48
CA ALA A 236 -11.29 -27.90 7.56
C ALA A 236 -10.26 -28.98 7.94
N ALA A 237 -9.09 -28.97 7.32
CA ALA A 237 -8.00 -29.89 7.65
C ALA A 237 -7.45 -29.67 9.08
N LEU A 238 -7.40 -28.43 9.55
CA LEU A 238 -6.99 -28.08 10.92
C LEU A 238 -7.98 -28.61 11.94
N LEU A 239 -9.28 -28.37 11.72
CA LEU A 239 -10.35 -28.86 12.60
C LEU A 239 -10.37 -30.39 12.67
N GLY A 240 -10.13 -31.09 11.56
CA GLY A 240 -9.99 -32.55 11.53
C GLY A 240 -8.89 -33.06 12.46
N ARG A 241 -7.76 -32.35 12.58
CA ARG A 241 -6.67 -32.70 13.51
C ARG A 241 -7.03 -32.52 14.99
N PHE A 242 -7.99 -31.66 15.30
CA PHE A 242 -8.44 -31.38 16.66
C PHE A 242 -9.73 -32.16 17.05
N GLY A 243 -9.98 -33.30 16.40
CA GLY A 243 -11.13 -34.16 16.69
C GLY A 243 -12.44 -33.68 16.06
N GLY A 244 -12.39 -32.71 15.16
CA GLY A 244 -13.50 -32.37 14.27
C GLY A 244 -13.67 -33.50 13.25
N THR A 245 -14.90 -33.95 13.07
CA THR A 245 -15.27 -34.88 11.99
C THR A 245 -15.09 -34.18 10.63
N ASP A 246 -15.26 -34.91 9.52
CA ASP A 246 -15.15 -34.44 8.13
C ASP A 246 -16.05 -33.22 7.84
N LEU A 247 -15.60 -32.06 8.32
CA LEU A 247 -16.24 -30.78 8.04
C LEU A 247 -15.91 -30.36 6.61
N SER A 248 -16.91 -30.38 5.74
CA SER A 248 -16.74 -29.95 4.36
C SER A 248 -16.45 -28.44 4.30
N HIS A 249 -15.38 -28.05 3.59
CA HIS A 249 -15.08 -26.65 3.31
C HIS A 249 -16.21 -25.94 2.55
N ASN A 250 -17.05 -26.68 1.79
CA ASN A 250 -18.24 -26.15 1.14
C ASN A 250 -19.32 -25.72 2.15
N THR A 251 -19.52 -26.51 3.21
CA THR A 251 -20.44 -26.15 4.31
C THR A 251 -19.96 -24.90 5.04
N MET A 252 -18.66 -24.78 5.27
CA MET A 252 -18.05 -23.58 5.85
C MET A 252 -18.24 -22.36 4.92
N ALA A 253 -18.00 -22.53 3.61
CA ALA A 253 -18.18 -21.46 2.62
C ALA A 253 -19.63 -20.97 2.55
N ALA A 254 -20.60 -21.90 2.47
CA ALA A 254 -22.02 -21.56 2.47
C ALA A 254 -22.44 -20.81 3.75
N SER A 255 -21.88 -21.18 4.90
CA SER A 255 -22.14 -20.51 6.17
C SER A 255 -21.54 -19.10 6.18
N ILE A 256 -20.32 -18.91 5.70
CA ILE A 256 -19.68 -17.60 5.60
C ILE A 256 -20.43 -16.66 4.64
N VAL A 257 -20.94 -17.18 3.52
CA VAL A 257 -21.78 -16.38 2.60
C VAL A 257 -23.05 -15.91 3.31
N ARG A 258 -23.73 -16.77 4.05
CA ARG A 258 -24.95 -16.42 4.81
C ARG A 258 -24.67 -15.41 5.91
N VAL A 259 -23.57 -15.57 6.65
CA VAL A 259 -23.15 -14.59 7.67
C VAL A 259 -22.82 -13.25 7.03
N GLY A 260 -22.06 -13.27 5.92
CA GLY A 260 -21.72 -12.06 5.19
C GLY A 260 -22.95 -11.28 4.69
N ALA A 261 -24.01 -11.98 4.29
CA ALA A 261 -25.29 -11.35 3.95
C ALA A 261 -26.03 -10.83 5.20
N ALA A 262 -26.02 -11.58 6.31
CA ALA A 262 -26.71 -11.21 7.53
C ALA A 262 -26.17 -9.93 8.18
N VAL A 263 -24.87 -9.64 8.04
CA VAL A 263 -24.23 -8.43 8.60
C VAL A 263 -24.43 -7.17 7.73
N GLN A 264 -25.10 -7.29 6.59
CA GLN A 264 -25.28 -6.16 5.66
C GLN A 264 -25.88 -4.89 6.32
N PRO A 265 -26.87 -4.93 7.23
CA PRO A 265 -27.38 -3.73 7.91
C PRO A 265 -26.30 -2.98 8.69
N VAL A 266 -25.39 -3.72 9.35
CA VAL A 266 -24.24 -3.13 10.07
C VAL A 266 -23.28 -2.44 9.11
N ILE A 267 -23.01 -3.07 7.96
CA ILE A 267 -22.15 -2.49 6.90
C ILE A 267 -22.78 -1.20 6.34
N ASN A 268 -24.10 -1.20 6.11
CA ASN A 268 -24.79 -0.01 5.62
C ASN A 268 -24.64 1.16 6.60
N LEU A 269 -24.85 0.91 7.89
CA LEU A 269 -24.70 1.95 8.91
C LEU A 269 -23.23 2.41 9.06
N MET A 270 -22.26 1.49 8.96
CA MET A 270 -20.84 1.88 8.88
C MET A 270 -20.55 2.76 7.67
N ARG A 271 -21.23 2.52 6.56
CA ARG A 271 -21.12 3.35 5.36
C ARG A 271 -21.68 4.74 5.59
N ASP A 272 -22.84 4.86 6.23
CA ASP A 272 -23.46 6.16 6.56
C ASP A 272 -22.47 7.00 7.40
N HIS A 273 -21.85 6.41 8.42
CA HIS A 273 -20.81 7.10 9.20
C HIS A 273 -19.58 7.50 8.36
N LEU A 274 -19.17 6.68 7.38
CA LEU A 274 -18.04 7.01 6.50
C LEU A 274 -18.39 8.17 5.57
N LEU A 275 -19.61 8.22 5.04
CA LEU A 275 -20.06 9.26 4.11
C LEU A 275 -20.07 10.67 4.73
N ASP A 276 -20.20 10.78 6.05
CA ASP A 276 -20.11 12.03 6.81
C ASP A 276 -18.67 12.51 7.05
N SER A 277 -17.67 11.69 6.69
CA SER A 277 -16.27 12.02 6.95
C SER A 277 -15.80 13.18 6.06
N PRO A 278 -15.03 14.14 6.61
CA PRO A 278 -14.44 15.23 5.83
C PRO A 278 -13.31 14.76 4.90
N LEU A 279 -12.74 13.60 5.17
CA LEU A 279 -11.64 13.02 4.39
C LEU A 279 -11.84 11.51 4.21
N VAL A 280 -11.92 11.09 2.95
CA VAL A 280 -12.02 9.69 2.55
C VAL A 280 -10.85 9.33 1.64
N TYR A 281 -10.30 8.16 1.87
CA TYR A 281 -9.30 7.54 1.00
C TYR A 281 -9.97 6.47 0.14
N GLY A 282 -9.42 6.25 -1.05
CA GLY A 282 -9.90 5.23 -1.97
C GLY A 282 -8.77 4.47 -2.65
N ASP A 283 -9.02 3.18 -2.86
CA ASP A 283 -8.15 2.28 -3.62
C ASP A 283 -8.95 1.10 -4.14
N GLU A 284 -8.45 0.38 -5.14
CA GLU A 284 -9.06 -0.85 -5.64
C GLU A 284 -8.01 -1.91 -6.00
N THR A 285 -8.40 -3.16 -5.89
CA THR A 285 -7.59 -4.30 -6.35
C THR A 285 -8.41 -5.30 -7.11
N THR A 286 -7.77 -6.08 -7.97
CA THR A 286 -8.47 -7.12 -8.74
C THR A 286 -8.92 -8.27 -7.83
N VAL A 287 -10.06 -8.85 -8.17
CA VAL A 287 -10.56 -10.14 -7.66
C VAL A 287 -11.10 -10.96 -8.82
N GLN A 288 -10.95 -12.28 -8.76
CA GLN A 288 -11.56 -13.19 -9.71
C GLN A 288 -12.82 -13.79 -9.10
N VAL A 289 -13.91 -13.79 -9.88
CA VAL A 289 -15.18 -14.44 -9.51
C VAL A 289 -15.54 -15.43 -10.59
N LEU A 290 -15.65 -16.72 -10.25
CA LEU A 290 -15.78 -17.78 -11.25
C LEU A 290 -17.17 -17.84 -11.87
N LYS A 291 -18.22 -17.68 -11.06
CA LYS A 291 -19.64 -17.77 -11.47
C LYS A 291 -20.27 -16.38 -11.42
N GLU A 292 -19.76 -15.48 -12.26
CA GLU A 292 -20.31 -14.15 -12.40
C GLU A 292 -21.27 -14.11 -13.59
N PRO A 293 -22.55 -13.73 -13.41
CA PRO A 293 -23.54 -13.76 -14.49
C PRO A 293 -23.10 -12.94 -15.70
N GLY A 294 -23.15 -13.54 -16.89
CA GLY A 294 -22.82 -12.88 -18.15
C GLY A 294 -21.35 -12.60 -18.40
N ARG A 295 -20.43 -13.17 -17.57
CA ARG A 295 -18.99 -12.94 -17.68
C ARG A 295 -18.18 -14.24 -17.66
N ALA A 296 -17.05 -14.24 -18.36
CA ALA A 296 -16.13 -15.37 -18.33
C ALA A 296 -15.44 -15.48 -16.95
N ALA A 297 -15.16 -16.71 -16.53
CA ALA A 297 -14.50 -16.99 -15.23
C ALA A 297 -13.12 -16.31 -15.09
N GLN A 298 -12.43 -16.00 -16.20
CA GLN A 298 -11.14 -15.28 -16.22
C GLN A 298 -11.30 -13.76 -16.20
N ALA A 299 -12.52 -13.23 -16.27
CA ALA A 299 -12.77 -11.80 -16.22
C ALA A 299 -12.29 -11.21 -14.88
N LYS A 300 -11.69 -10.02 -14.96
CA LYS A 300 -11.24 -9.30 -13.78
C LYS A 300 -12.39 -8.51 -13.20
N SER A 301 -12.75 -8.82 -11.98
CA SER A 301 -13.61 -8.01 -11.13
C SER A 301 -12.78 -7.27 -10.08
N TYR A 302 -13.37 -6.41 -9.28
CA TYR A 302 -12.62 -5.52 -8.40
C TYR A 302 -13.19 -5.52 -6.99
N MET A 303 -12.28 -5.45 -6.03
CA MET A 303 -12.55 -5.12 -4.65
C MET A 303 -12.14 -3.67 -4.42
N TRP A 304 -13.09 -2.81 -4.15
CA TRP A 304 -12.92 -1.42 -3.81
C TRP A 304 -12.76 -1.27 -2.31
N VAL A 305 -11.98 -0.27 -1.89
CA VAL A 305 -11.84 0.11 -0.50
C VAL A 305 -12.10 1.60 -0.38
N GLN A 306 -12.98 1.96 0.55
CA GLN A 306 -13.09 3.30 1.09
C GLN A 306 -12.68 3.28 2.55
N MET A 307 -11.94 4.27 2.98
CA MET A 307 -11.58 4.36 4.39
C MET A 307 -11.54 5.81 4.88
N THR A 308 -11.73 5.96 6.20
CA THR A 308 -11.45 7.19 6.91
C THR A 308 -10.60 6.91 8.14
N GLN A 309 -9.79 7.88 8.55
CA GLN A 309 -9.07 7.85 9.83
C GLN A 309 -9.94 8.35 10.98
N GLY A 310 -11.04 9.03 10.67
CA GLY A 310 -12.10 9.41 11.57
C GLY A 310 -13.37 9.68 10.78
N SER A 311 -14.52 9.29 11.32
CA SER A 311 -15.85 9.56 10.78
C SER A 311 -16.42 10.81 11.39
N GLY A 312 -17.41 11.42 10.72
CA GLY A 312 -18.09 12.63 11.16
C GLY A 312 -17.46 13.92 10.61
N PRO A 313 -18.16 15.05 10.77
CA PRO A 313 -17.83 16.33 10.11
C PRO A 313 -16.46 16.88 10.44
N GLU A 314 -15.95 16.61 11.64
CA GLU A 314 -14.65 17.11 12.14
C GLU A 314 -13.55 16.03 12.10
N GLY A 315 -13.83 14.83 11.54
CA GLY A 315 -12.88 13.72 11.54
C GLY A 315 -12.55 13.17 12.94
N THR A 316 -13.41 13.40 13.91
CA THR A 316 -13.22 13.01 15.31
C THR A 316 -13.83 11.65 15.65
N GLY A 317 -14.60 11.07 14.72
CA GLY A 317 -15.21 9.75 14.90
C GLY A 317 -14.20 8.60 14.73
N PRO A 318 -14.64 7.37 14.98
CA PRO A 318 -13.79 6.20 14.85
C PRO A 318 -13.35 5.94 13.40
N PRO A 319 -12.16 5.40 13.17
CA PRO A 319 -11.72 5.04 11.83
C PRO A 319 -12.54 3.86 11.27
N ILE A 320 -12.87 3.93 9.98
CA ILE A 320 -13.68 2.94 9.28
C ILE A 320 -12.93 2.43 8.05
N ARG A 321 -13.10 1.15 7.74
CA ARG A 321 -12.60 0.47 6.54
C ARG A 321 -13.77 -0.24 5.87
N LEU A 322 -14.13 0.17 4.66
CA LEU A 322 -15.21 -0.45 3.89
C LEU A 322 -14.67 -1.06 2.62
N PHE A 323 -14.97 -2.33 2.44
CA PHE A 323 -14.70 -3.08 1.21
C PHE A 323 -16.00 -3.27 0.44
N GLY A 324 -15.93 -3.20 -0.89
CA GLY A 324 -17.05 -3.42 -1.76
C GLY A 324 -16.65 -4.13 -3.05
N TYR A 325 -17.42 -5.12 -3.43
CA TYR A 325 -17.23 -5.82 -4.68
C TYR A 325 -17.90 -5.06 -5.84
N ALA A 326 -17.21 -5.01 -6.99
CA ALA A 326 -17.80 -4.57 -8.25
C ALA A 326 -17.31 -5.43 -9.43
N PRO A 327 -18.16 -5.73 -10.41
CA PRO A 327 -17.81 -6.55 -11.57
C PRO A 327 -16.80 -5.86 -12.50
N SER A 328 -16.64 -4.56 -12.39
CA SER A 328 -15.70 -3.79 -13.19
C SER A 328 -15.18 -2.58 -12.42
N ARG A 329 -14.16 -1.92 -12.94
CA ARG A 329 -13.74 -0.60 -12.48
C ARG A 329 -14.17 0.52 -13.44
N SER A 330 -15.36 0.35 -14.05
CA SER A 330 -15.95 1.38 -14.89
C SER A 330 -16.27 2.64 -14.08
N THR A 331 -16.26 3.77 -14.77
CA THR A 331 -16.62 5.06 -14.16
C THR A 331 -18.00 5.02 -13.49
N THR A 332 -18.99 4.39 -14.13
CA THR A 332 -20.36 4.29 -13.58
C THR A 332 -20.39 3.55 -12.25
N ALA A 333 -19.76 2.36 -12.18
CA ALA A 333 -19.70 1.58 -10.95
C ALA A 333 -18.96 2.33 -9.83
N ALA A 334 -17.87 2.99 -10.17
CA ALA A 334 -17.06 3.76 -9.24
C ALA A 334 -17.83 4.98 -8.70
N VAL A 335 -18.44 5.79 -9.56
CA VAL A 335 -19.23 6.97 -9.15
C VAL A 335 -20.38 6.54 -8.24
N GLN A 336 -21.06 5.43 -8.55
CA GLN A 336 -22.13 4.90 -7.68
C GLN A 336 -21.60 4.42 -6.33
N TRP A 337 -20.42 3.82 -6.28
CA TRP A 337 -19.80 3.36 -5.03
C TRP A 337 -19.48 4.52 -4.08
N TYR A 338 -19.11 5.69 -4.63
CA TYR A 338 -18.83 6.90 -3.87
C TYR A 338 -20.06 7.82 -3.67
N ALA A 339 -21.24 7.41 -4.13
CA ALA A 339 -22.44 8.22 -3.98
C ALA A 339 -22.81 8.43 -2.50
N GLY A 340 -23.20 9.66 -2.17
CA GLY A 340 -23.58 10.08 -0.82
C GLY A 340 -22.45 10.74 -0.02
N LEU A 341 -21.21 10.78 -0.51
CA LEU A 341 -20.15 11.57 0.13
C LEU A 341 -20.56 13.05 0.17
N ARG A 342 -20.27 13.69 1.31
CA ARG A 342 -20.59 15.10 1.53
C ARG A 342 -19.83 15.96 0.51
N GLU A 343 -20.54 16.90 -0.14
CA GLU A 343 -19.92 17.88 -1.03
C GLU A 343 -18.83 18.67 -0.29
N GLY A 344 -17.70 18.89 -0.96
CA GLY A 344 -16.52 19.53 -0.38
C GLY A 344 -15.64 18.62 0.47
N SER A 345 -16.03 17.36 0.73
CA SER A 345 -15.14 16.39 1.37
C SER A 345 -13.90 16.13 0.53
N VAL A 346 -12.84 15.76 1.19
CA VAL A 346 -11.55 15.45 0.56
C VAL A 346 -11.48 13.99 0.14
N LEU A 347 -11.04 13.73 -1.08
CA LEU A 347 -10.77 12.39 -1.60
C LEU A 347 -9.28 12.23 -1.89
N MET A 348 -8.61 11.32 -1.18
CA MET A 348 -7.22 10.93 -1.40
C MET A 348 -7.16 9.59 -2.13
N THR A 349 -6.53 9.56 -3.32
CA THR A 349 -6.40 8.34 -4.13
C THR A 349 -5.05 8.30 -4.86
N ASP A 350 -4.85 7.26 -5.66
CA ASP A 350 -3.80 7.21 -6.68
C ASP A 350 -4.14 8.10 -7.91
N GLY A 351 -3.36 7.97 -8.98
CA GLY A 351 -3.55 8.73 -10.22
C GLY A 351 -4.50 8.10 -11.24
N TYR A 352 -5.34 7.12 -10.86
CA TYR A 352 -6.28 6.52 -11.79
C TYR A 352 -7.39 7.52 -12.17
N GLU A 353 -7.59 7.72 -13.48
CA GLU A 353 -8.46 8.79 -14.02
C GLU A 353 -9.93 8.71 -13.59
N VAL A 354 -10.41 7.52 -13.22
CA VAL A 354 -11.80 7.33 -12.75
C VAL A 354 -12.06 8.11 -11.47
N TYR A 355 -11.06 8.29 -10.61
CA TYR A 355 -11.18 9.10 -9.40
C TYR A 355 -11.41 10.60 -9.70
N ASP A 356 -10.93 11.09 -10.84
CA ASP A 356 -11.24 12.46 -11.29
C ASP A 356 -12.74 12.60 -11.61
N LYS A 357 -13.33 11.56 -12.21
CA LYS A 357 -14.78 11.53 -12.50
C LYS A 357 -15.61 11.44 -11.22
N ILE A 358 -15.15 10.65 -10.23
CA ILE A 358 -15.77 10.58 -8.91
C ILE A 358 -15.74 11.95 -8.23
N ALA A 359 -14.56 12.56 -8.16
CA ALA A 359 -14.40 13.87 -7.53
C ALA A 359 -15.26 14.96 -8.20
N GLN A 360 -15.34 14.94 -9.54
CA GLN A 360 -16.18 15.85 -10.29
C GLN A 360 -17.67 15.61 -10.04
N ALA A 361 -18.11 14.33 -10.08
CA ALA A 361 -19.52 13.96 -9.92
C ALA A 361 -20.07 14.33 -8.54
N HIS A 362 -19.25 14.20 -7.49
CA HIS A 362 -19.62 14.44 -6.12
C HIS A 362 -19.05 15.75 -5.54
N LYS A 363 -18.41 16.59 -6.37
CA LYS A 363 -17.83 17.89 -6.03
C LYS A 363 -16.83 17.79 -4.85
N LEU A 364 -15.93 16.82 -4.90
CA LEU A 364 -14.94 16.54 -3.88
C LEU A 364 -13.61 17.28 -4.15
N VAL A 365 -12.86 17.55 -3.10
CA VAL A 365 -11.48 18.04 -3.19
C VAL A 365 -10.56 16.85 -3.41
N HIS A 366 -10.07 16.66 -4.64
CA HIS A 366 -9.24 15.51 -4.99
C HIS A 366 -7.76 15.79 -4.70
N LEU A 367 -7.12 14.92 -3.92
CA LEU A 367 -5.68 14.94 -3.60
C LEU A 367 -4.94 13.84 -4.37
N GLY A 368 -3.72 14.15 -4.81
CA GLY A 368 -2.82 13.21 -5.46
C GLY A 368 -1.83 12.60 -4.46
N CYS A 369 -1.35 11.39 -4.78
CA CYS A 369 -0.47 10.59 -3.92
C CYS A 369 1.01 10.79 -4.29
N TRP A 370 1.80 11.39 -3.40
CA TRP A 370 3.25 11.56 -3.58
C TRP A 370 4.03 10.24 -3.53
N ALA A 371 3.52 9.22 -2.84
CA ALA A 371 4.13 7.89 -2.85
C ALA A 371 4.10 7.26 -4.26
N HIS A 372 2.98 7.42 -4.99
CA HIS A 372 2.88 6.98 -6.39
C HIS A 372 3.80 7.79 -7.31
N ALA A 373 3.82 9.11 -7.15
CA ALA A 373 4.73 9.98 -7.91
C ALA A 373 6.20 9.54 -7.72
N ARG A 374 6.60 9.27 -6.47
CA ARG A 374 7.91 8.73 -6.15
C ARG A 374 8.18 7.37 -6.80
N ARG A 375 7.21 6.45 -6.76
CA ARG A 375 7.34 5.10 -7.35
C ARG A 375 7.68 5.16 -8.83
N TYR A 376 7.03 6.04 -9.60
CA TYR A 376 7.35 6.24 -11.01
C TYR A 376 8.79 6.70 -11.22
N MET A 377 9.33 7.57 -10.37
CA MET A 377 10.74 8.01 -10.46
C MET A 377 11.71 6.91 -10.05
N VAL A 378 11.38 6.11 -9.03
CA VAL A 378 12.17 4.92 -8.64
C VAL A 378 12.20 3.92 -9.79
N ASP A 379 11.07 3.63 -10.42
CA ASP A 379 11.02 2.74 -11.59
C ASP A 379 11.88 3.29 -12.75
N ALA A 380 11.85 4.59 -13.00
CA ALA A 380 12.67 5.24 -14.02
C ALA A 380 14.17 5.12 -13.73
N LEU A 381 14.57 5.30 -12.47
CA LEU A 381 15.97 5.13 -12.06
C LEU A 381 16.43 3.67 -12.16
N GLN A 382 15.56 2.73 -11.82
CA GLN A 382 15.89 1.30 -11.79
C GLN A 382 16.04 0.68 -13.18
N VAL A 383 15.46 1.24 -14.22
CA VAL A 383 15.65 0.78 -15.61
C VAL A 383 17.10 1.01 -16.05
N LEU A 384 17.78 2.01 -15.50
CA LEU A 384 19.18 2.27 -15.80
C LEU A 384 20.11 1.17 -15.26
N PRO A 385 21.25 0.90 -15.92
CA PRO A 385 22.31 0.07 -15.37
C PRO A 385 22.78 0.59 -14.00
N LYS A 386 23.27 -0.29 -13.13
CA LYS A 386 23.67 0.09 -11.76
C LYS A 386 24.71 1.23 -11.73
N ASN A 387 25.69 1.18 -12.63
CA ASN A 387 26.73 2.21 -12.75
C ASN A 387 26.25 3.57 -13.31
N ALA A 388 25.07 3.61 -13.90
CA ALA A 388 24.45 4.84 -14.42
C ALA A 388 23.44 5.49 -13.44
N ARG A 389 23.23 4.90 -12.26
CA ARG A 389 22.28 5.40 -11.24
C ARG A 389 22.98 6.37 -10.31
N THR A 390 23.44 7.48 -10.85
CA THR A 390 24.15 8.52 -10.09
C THR A 390 23.18 9.57 -9.56
N PRO A 391 23.56 10.37 -8.55
CA PRO A 391 22.72 11.47 -8.02
C PRO A 391 22.33 12.52 -9.05
N GLU A 392 23.12 12.68 -10.11
CA GLU A 392 22.91 13.65 -11.20
C GLU A 392 21.77 13.22 -12.14
N GLN A 393 21.33 11.97 -12.07
CA GLN A 393 20.20 11.51 -12.88
C GLN A 393 18.93 12.28 -12.49
N PRO A 394 18.12 12.74 -13.46
CA PRO A 394 16.89 13.48 -13.16
C PRO A 394 15.98 12.71 -12.18
N ALA A 395 15.79 11.41 -12.41
CA ALA A 395 14.96 10.59 -11.52
C ALA A 395 15.49 10.55 -10.07
N ALA A 396 16.82 10.55 -9.87
CA ALA A 396 17.44 10.59 -8.54
C ALA A 396 17.17 11.93 -7.84
N GLN A 397 17.29 13.04 -8.57
CA GLN A 397 16.99 14.38 -8.06
C GLN A 397 15.52 14.52 -7.60
N PHE A 398 14.56 13.99 -8.40
CA PHE A 398 13.16 13.94 -7.99
C PHE A 398 12.96 13.14 -6.70
N ILE A 399 13.58 11.95 -6.60
CA ILE A 399 13.48 11.10 -5.42
C ILE A 399 14.01 11.83 -4.18
N GLU A 400 15.13 12.55 -4.29
CA GLU A 400 15.70 13.32 -3.20
C GLU A 400 14.77 14.46 -2.75
N LEU A 401 14.22 15.23 -3.70
CA LEU A 401 13.28 16.31 -3.37
C LEU A 401 12.01 15.79 -2.71
N ILE A 402 11.46 14.68 -3.20
CA ILE A 402 10.29 14.05 -2.56
C ILE A 402 10.65 13.58 -1.14
N ALA A 403 11.84 13.03 -0.91
CA ALA A 403 12.28 12.67 0.44
C ALA A 403 12.31 13.87 1.39
N LYS A 404 12.66 15.08 0.89
CA LYS A 404 12.58 16.33 1.68
C LYS A 404 11.12 16.65 2.08
N LEU A 405 10.12 16.43 1.20
CA LEU A 405 8.71 16.60 1.55
C LEU A 405 8.31 15.67 2.70
N TYR A 406 8.70 14.39 2.64
CA TYR A 406 8.44 13.43 3.71
C TYR A 406 9.19 13.75 5.02
N ALA A 407 10.36 14.33 4.94
CA ALA A 407 11.09 14.79 6.12
C ALA A 407 10.34 15.93 6.84
N VAL A 408 9.70 16.83 6.10
CA VAL A 408 8.83 17.88 6.66
C VAL A 408 7.65 17.25 7.41
N GLU A 409 6.96 16.27 6.80
CA GLU A 409 5.86 15.55 7.44
C GLU A 409 6.32 14.75 8.67
N GLY A 410 7.50 14.12 8.59
CA GLY A 410 8.12 13.41 9.71
C GLY A 410 8.37 14.33 10.89
N LYS A 411 8.87 15.55 10.64
CA LYS A 411 9.11 16.56 11.70
C LYS A 411 7.82 17.06 12.33
N ALA A 412 6.78 17.28 11.52
CA ALA A 412 5.46 17.68 12.02
C ALA A 412 4.85 16.62 12.96
N ARG A 413 5.02 15.32 12.64
CA ARG A 413 4.58 14.22 13.50
C ARG A 413 5.42 14.10 14.79
N GLU A 414 6.73 14.21 14.67
CA GLU A 414 7.64 14.18 15.83
C GLU A 414 7.26 15.26 16.85
N LEU A 415 6.97 16.46 16.37
CA LEU A 415 6.59 17.61 17.20
C LEU A 415 5.08 17.63 17.55
N ARG A 416 4.31 16.65 17.11
CA ARG A 416 2.84 16.54 17.34
C ARG A 416 2.09 17.84 16.98
N MET A 417 2.47 18.44 15.85
CA MET A 417 1.85 19.67 15.37
C MET A 417 0.36 19.48 15.13
N ASP A 418 -0.46 20.42 15.56
CA ASP A 418 -1.88 20.50 15.17
C ASP A 418 -2.03 20.88 13.68
N THR A 419 -3.25 20.92 13.20
CA THR A 419 -3.56 21.19 11.78
C THR A 419 -3.00 22.55 11.33
N GLN A 420 -3.18 23.60 12.14
CA GLN A 420 -2.73 24.94 11.79
C GLN A 420 -1.20 25.05 11.80
N GLN A 421 -0.54 24.50 12.80
CA GLN A 421 0.92 24.43 12.91
C GLN A 421 1.52 23.64 11.74
N ARG A 422 0.90 22.50 11.37
CA ARG A 422 1.34 21.68 10.24
C ARG A 422 1.19 22.42 8.93
N GLN A 423 0.09 23.14 8.72
CA GLN A 423 -0.10 23.97 7.53
C GLN A 423 1.00 25.05 7.43
N ALA A 424 1.26 25.80 8.48
CA ALA A 424 2.32 26.81 8.52
C ALA A 424 3.70 26.20 8.25
N HIS A 425 3.98 25.05 8.83
CA HIS A 425 5.23 24.30 8.60
C HIS A 425 5.39 23.86 7.14
N ARG A 426 4.33 23.39 6.49
CA ARG A 426 4.30 23.06 5.06
C ARG A 426 4.52 24.27 4.18
N GLN A 427 3.88 25.41 4.48
CA GLN A 427 4.06 26.63 3.74
C GLN A 427 5.54 27.08 3.78
N GLN A 428 6.18 26.97 4.92
CA GLN A 428 7.57 27.37 5.09
C GLN A 428 8.57 26.40 4.44
N TYR A 429 8.37 25.10 4.55
CA TYR A 429 9.39 24.10 4.19
C TYR A 429 9.03 23.23 2.98
N SER A 430 7.75 22.92 2.74
CA SER A 430 7.34 22.08 1.61
C SER A 430 7.16 22.88 0.32
N VAL A 431 6.61 24.10 0.40
CA VAL A 431 6.34 24.93 -0.79
C VAL A 431 7.61 25.23 -1.59
N PRO A 432 8.76 25.58 -0.99
CA PRO A 432 10.00 25.78 -1.75
C PRO A 432 10.47 24.49 -2.48
N VAL A 433 10.29 23.32 -1.83
CA VAL A 433 10.64 22.02 -2.44
C VAL A 433 9.71 21.70 -3.60
N ILE A 434 8.41 21.97 -3.48
CA ILE A 434 7.43 21.79 -4.56
C ILE A 434 7.82 22.65 -5.77
N LYS A 435 8.21 23.91 -5.58
CA LYS A 435 8.69 24.79 -6.66
C LYS A 435 9.94 24.24 -7.35
N ALA A 436 10.88 23.66 -6.58
CA ALA A 436 12.06 23.01 -7.15
C ALA A 436 11.68 21.78 -8.00
N ILE A 437 10.71 20.96 -7.54
CA ILE A 437 10.18 19.82 -8.31
C ILE A 437 9.51 20.33 -9.59
N GLU A 438 8.69 21.36 -9.52
CA GLU A 438 8.03 21.96 -10.69
C GLU A 438 9.04 22.41 -11.75
N THR A 439 10.11 23.09 -11.32
CA THR A 439 11.20 23.50 -12.20
C THR A 439 11.85 22.31 -12.90
N LEU A 440 12.10 21.21 -12.17
CA LEU A 440 12.63 19.98 -12.77
C LEU A 440 11.66 19.35 -13.77
N VAL A 441 10.35 19.32 -13.47
CA VAL A 441 9.33 18.81 -14.40
C VAL A 441 9.37 19.61 -15.70
N LEU A 442 9.32 20.94 -15.61
CA LEU A 442 9.33 21.83 -16.79
C LEU A 442 10.64 21.69 -17.59
N THR A 443 11.78 21.54 -16.93
CA THR A 443 13.08 21.36 -17.59
C THR A 443 13.14 20.08 -18.41
N HIS A 444 12.56 18.99 -17.93
CA HIS A 444 12.72 17.67 -18.54
C HIS A 444 11.52 17.21 -19.38
N LEU A 445 10.34 17.79 -19.20
CA LEU A 445 9.09 17.33 -19.84
C LEU A 445 9.20 17.28 -21.38
N HIS A 446 9.86 18.29 -21.99
CA HIS A 446 9.99 18.39 -23.45
C HIS A 446 11.30 17.81 -24.00
N THR A 447 12.24 17.41 -23.13
CA THR A 447 13.55 16.89 -23.55
C THR A 447 13.65 15.37 -23.49
N VAL A 448 12.71 14.73 -22.77
CA VAL A 448 12.71 13.28 -22.54
C VAL A 448 11.71 12.59 -23.48
N VAL A 449 12.11 11.43 -24.01
CA VAL A 449 11.23 10.61 -24.86
C VAL A 449 9.98 10.17 -24.09
N PRO A 450 8.75 10.52 -24.51
CA PRO A 450 7.51 10.25 -23.76
C PRO A 450 7.29 8.77 -23.43
N GLY A 451 7.74 7.86 -24.29
CA GLY A 451 7.60 6.40 -24.10
C GLY A 451 8.61 5.80 -23.13
N SER A 452 9.66 6.51 -22.72
CA SER A 452 10.65 6.06 -21.76
C SER A 452 10.07 5.97 -20.34
N ALA A 453 10.75 5.30 -19.42
CA ALA A 453 10.32 5.21 -18.04
C ALA A 453 10.27 6.60 -17.37
N LEU A 454 11.29 7.43 -17.60
CA LEU A 454 11.33 8.80 -17.11
C LEU A 454 10.25 9.67 -17.76
N GLY A 455 10.00 9.52 -19.09
CA GLY A 455 8.95 10.26 -19.79
C GLY A 455 7.55 9.94 -19.23
N LYS A 456 7.28 8.68 -18.91
CA LYS A 456 6.03 8.27 -18.22
C LYS A 456 5.90 8.85 -16.82
N ALA A 457 7.01 8.89 -16.06
CA ALA A 457 7.03 9.50 -14.74
C ALA A 457 6.75 11.02 -14.83
N LEU A 458 7.37 11.74 -15.75
CA LEU A 458 7.14 13.17 -15.98
C LEU A 458 5.69 13.44 -16.43
N HIS A 459 5.13 12.60 -17.31
CA HIS A 459 3.72 12.70 -17.70
C HIS A 459 2.78 12.52 -16.52
N TYR A 460 3.07 11.54 -15.62
CA TYR A 460 2.31 11.38 -14.39
C TYR A 460 2.37 12.64 -13.52
N PHE A 461 3.56 13.21 -13.31
CA PHE A 461 3.70 14.46 -12.57
C PHE A 461 2.90 15.59 -13.18
N SER A 462 3.00 15.80 -14.49
CA SER A 462 2.28 16.86 -15.20
C SER A 462 0.75 16.69 -15.07
N SER A 463 0.23 15.48 -15.26
CA SER A 463 -1.21 15.20 -15.18
C SER A 463 -1.77 15.26 -13.76
N GLN A 464 -0.97 14.89 -12.74
CA GLN A 464 -1.39 14.87 -11.36
C GLN A 464 -0.99 16.14 -10.57
N TRP A 465 -0.21 17.04 -11.17
CA TRP A 465 0.36 18.20 -10.50
C TRP A 465 -0.64 19.01 -9.69
N PRO A 466 -1.81 19.43 -10.24
CA PRO A 466 -2.79 20.21 -9.49
C PRO A 466 -3.32 19.49 -8.23
N LYS A 467 -3.29 18.15 -8.20
CA LYS A 467 -3.73 17.32 -7.08
C LYS A 467 -2.60 17.08 -6.07
N LEU A 468 -1.36 16.91 -6.58
CA LEU A 468 -0.17 16.68 -5.75
C LEU A 468 0.16 17.86 -4.85
N ILE A 469 0.01 19.10 -5.36
CA ILE A 469 0.35 20.31 -4.60
C ILE A 469 -0.68 20.67 -3.53
N ARG A 470 -1.92 20.17 -3.63
CA ARG A 470 -3.01 20.54 -2.72
C ARG A 470 -2.76 20.19 -1.26
N TYR A 471 -1.96 19.17 -0.96
CA TYR A 471 -1.77 18.74 0.43
C TYR A 471 -1.19 19.85 1.33
N VAL A 472 -0.56 20.92 0.77
CA VAL A 472 -0.08 22.06 1.53
C VAL A 472 -1.14 23.13 1.80
N GLU A 473 -2.34 23.01 1.19
CA GLU A 473 -3.43 23.97 1.37
C GLU A 473 -4.06 23.86 2.77
N ASP A 474 -4.02 22.66 3.36
CA ASP A 474 -4.56 22.40 4.69
C ASP A 474 -3.67 21.39 5.45
N GLY A 475 -3.45 21.63 6.75
CA GLY A 475 -2.63 20.75 7.58
C GLY A 475 -3.26 19.38 7.87
N SER A 476 -4.57 19.22 7.66
CA SER A 476 -5.28 17.93 7.79
C SER A 476 -5.09 17.03 6.55
N TYR A 477 -4.76 17.60 5.39
CA TYR A 477 -4.64 16.85 4.15
C TYR A 477 -3.44 15.88 4.18
N PRO A 478 -3.64 14.62 3.80
CA PRO A 478 -2.54 13.66 3.72
C PRO A 478 -1.63 13.92 2.50
N ILE A 479 -0.35 13.60 2.64
CA ILE A 479 0.60 13.68 1.53
C ILE A 479 0.49 12.48 0.57
N ASP A 480 -0.03 11.34 1.04
CA ASP A 480 -0.12 10.11 0.26
C ASP A 480 -1.31 9.21 0.67
N ASN A 481 -1.53 8.16 -0.13
CA ASN A 481 -2.59 7.16 0.04
C ASN A 481 -2.11 5.89 0.78
N ASN A 482 -0.92 5.89 1.40
CA ASN A 482 -0.34 4.70 2.03
C ASN A 482 -1.26 4.08 3.11
N ALA A 483 -2.05 4.89 3.80
CA ALA A 483 -3.02 4.40 4.77
C ALA A 483 -4.06 3.47 4.12
N CYS A 484 -4.56 3.82 2.94
CA CYS A 484 -5.51 2.99 2.18
C CYS A 484 -4.84 1.75 1.59
N GLU A 485 -3.64 1.90 1.02
CA GLU A 485 -2.85 0.77 0.51
C GLU A 485 -2.57 -0.27 1.60
N ASN A 486 -2.26 0.17 2.82
CA ASN A 486 -2.09 -0.72 3.97
C ASN A 486 -3.41 -1.39 4.40
N SER A 487 -4.53 -0.71 4.22
CA SER A 487 -5.87 -1.26 4.55
C SER A 487 -6.33 -2.32 3.57
N ILE A 488 -6.00 -2.21 2.28
CA ILE A 488 -6.35 -3.21 1.25
C ILE A 488 -5.41 -4.43 1.26
N ARG A 489 -4.23 -4.28 1.82
CA ARG A 489 -3.17 -5.30 1.85
C ARG A 489 -3.60 -6.66 2.44
N PRO A 490 -4.34 -6.75 3.57
CA PRO A 490 -4.82 -8.03 4.09
C PRO A 490 -5.64 -8.82 3.07
N PHE A 491 -6.48 -8.15 2.29
CA PHE A 491 -7.20 -8.75 1.17
C PHE A 491 -6.25 -9.27 0.08
N VAL A 492 -5.27 -8.47 -0.33
CA VAL A 492 -4.30 -8.83 -1.39
C VAL A 492 -3.45 -10.02 -0.96
N VAL A 493 -3.02 -10.07 0.30
CA VAL A 493 -2.25 -11.20 0.86
C VAL A 493 -3.14 -12.44 0.98
N GLY A 494 -4.32 -12.32 1.57
CA GLY A 494 -5.28 -13.42 1.72
C GLY A 494 -5.67 -14.04 0.37
N ARG A 495 -5.86 -13.21 -0.66
CA ARG A 495 -6.15 -13.66 -2.03
C ARG A 495 -5.10 -14.64 -2.58
N LYS A 496 -3.84 -14.49 -2.23
CA LYS A 496 -2.79 -15.46 -2.64
C LYS A 496 -3.03 -16.86 -2.05
N GLY A 497 -3.73 -16.97 -0.93
CA GLY A 497 -4.09 -18.24 -0.29
C GLY A 497 -5.37 -18.88 -0.84
N TRP A 498 -6.42 -18.09 -1.11
CA TRP A 498 -7.73 -18.60 -1.57
C TRP A 498 -8.02 -18.35 -3.05
N LEU A 499 -7.22 -17.58 -3.77
CA LEU A 499 -7.13 -17.32 -5.22
C LEU A 499 -8.35 -16.60 -5.82
N PHE A 500 -9.59 -17.08 -5.61
CA PHE A 500 -10.81 -16.57 -6.23
C PHE A 500 -12.02 -16.65 -5.28
N SER A 501 -13.09 -15.96 -5.62
CA SER A 501 -14.44 -16.20 -5.11
C SER A 501 -15.23 -17.07 -6.08
N ASP A 502 -15.97 -18.07 -5.59
CA ASP A 502 -16.78 -18.92 -6.48
C ASP A 502 -17.97 -18.16 -7.07
N THR A 503 -18.62 -17.33 -6.27
CA THR A 503 -19.85 -16.60 -6.63
C THR A 503 -19.74 -15.11 -6.28
N VAL A 504 -20.63 -14.31 -6.84
CA VAL A 504 -20.81 -12.89 -6.49
C VAL A 504 -21.17 -12.72 -5.01
N ASP A 505 -22.05 -13.58 -4.48
CA ASP A 505 -22.41 -13.56 -3.05
C ASP A 505 -21.20 -13.85 -2.16
N GLY A 506 -20.32 -14.76 -2.60
CA GLY A 506 -19.04 -15.01 -1.91
C GLY A 506 -18.10 -13.81 -1.92
N ALA A 507 -18.07 -13.04 -3.01
CA ALA A 507 -17.29 -11.82 -3.10
C ALA A 507 -17.87 -10.71 -2.20
N ASN A 508 -19.21 -10.53 -2.19
CA ASN A 508 -19.89 -9.58 -1.30
C ASN A 508 -19.71 -9.96 0.18
N ALA A 509 -19.87 -11.23 0.53
CA ALA A 509 -19.62 -11.72 1.89
C ALA A 509 -18.17 -11.46 2.33
N SER A 510 -17.20 -11.65 1.43
CA SER A 510 -15.80 -11.32 1.69
C SER A 510 -15.62 -9.82 1.92
N ALA A 511 -16.22 -8.95 1.12
CA ALA A 511 -16.19 -7.51 1.30
C ALA A 511 -16.71 -7.10 2.67
N ASN A 512 -17.89 -7.59 3.06
CA ASN A 512 -18.53 -7.28 4.33
C ASN A 512 -17.67 -7.74 5.53
N LEU A 513 -17.16 -8.97 5.49
CA LEU A 513 -16.39 -9.51 6.60
C LEU A 513 -14.98 -8.89 6.70
N TYR A 514 -14.33 -8.56 5.58
CA TYR A 514 -13.10 -7.74 5.60
C TYR A 514 -13.38 -6.35 6.18
N SER A 515 -14.52 -5.73 5.86
CA SER A 515 -14.90 -4.42 6.42
C SER A 515 -14.98 -4.47 7.93
N LEU A 516 -15.66 -5.46 8.49
CA LEU A 516 -15.77 -5.62 9.94
C LEU A 516 -14.42 -5.90 10.59
N VAL A 517 -13.68 -6.90 10.08
CA VAL A 517 -12.38 -7.30 10.64
C VAL A 517 -11.38 -6.15 10.62
N GLN A 518 -11.24 -5.45 9.49
CA GLN A 518 -10.27 -4.36 9.38
C GLN A 518 -10.70 -3.12 10.17
N THR A 519 -12.00 -2.86 10.29
CA THR A 519 -12.50 -1.79 11.16
C THR A 519 -12.28 -2.11 12.64
N CYS A 520 -12.47 -3.35 13.09
CA CYS A 520 -12.10 -3.78 14.45
C CYS A 520 -10.63 -3.50 14.74
N LYS A 521 -9.74 -3.95 13.87
CA LYS A 521 -8.28 -3.79 14.05
C LYS A 521 -7.86 -2.33 14.16
N THR A 522 -8.41 -1.47 13.33
CA THR A 522 -8.06 -0.04 13.37
C THR A 522 -8.63 0.69 14.59
N ASN A 523 -9.65 0.10 15.25
CA ASN A 523 -10.21 0.58 16.52
C ASN A 523 -9.62 -0.14 17.75
N GLY A 524 -8.59 -0.99 17.58
CA GLY A 524 -7.98 -1.74 18.70
C GLY A 524 -8.87 -2.83 19.28
N VAL A 525 -9.89 -3.27 18.55
CA VAL A 525 -10.85 -4.29 18.96
C VAL A 525 -10.43 -5.64 18.39
N ASP A 526 -10.45 -6.68 19.22
CA ASP A 526 -10.18 -8.06 18.78
C ASP A 526 -11.28 -8.54 17.82
N PRO A 527 -10.96 -8.92 16.56
CA PRO A 527 -11.96 -9.29 15.57
C PRO A 527 -12.78 -10.53 15.96
N TYR A 528 -12.17 -11.54 16.58
CA TYR A 528 -12.89 -12.75 16.99
C TYR A 528 -13.94 -12.44 18.06
N ARG A 529 -13.55 -11.70 19.10
CA ARG A 529 -14.46 -11.30 20.19
C ARG A 529 -15.61 -10.44 19.68
N TYR A 530 -15.27 -9.50 18.79
CA TYR A 530 -16.27 -8.66 18.15
C TYR A 530 -17.28 -9.50 17.34
N LEU A 531 -16.80 -10.35 16.43
CA LEU A 531 -17.67 -11.16 15.58
C LEU A 531 -18.53 -12.14 16.39
N ALA A 532 -17.99 -12.73 17.43
CA ALA A 532 -18.76 -13.61 18.32
C ALA A 532 -19.89 -12.85 19.04
N ALA A 533 -19.61 -11.65 19.54
CA ALA A 533 -20.61 -10.80 20.16
C ALA A 533 -21.65 -10.30 19.13
N LEU A 534 -21.18 -9.81 17.98
CA LEU A 534 -22.06 -9.37 16.88
C LEU A 534 -23.01 -10.47 16.43
N PHE A 535 -22.52 -11.67 16.13
CA PHE A 535 -23.33 -12.78 15.63
C PHE A 535 -24.35 -13.26 16.66
N THR A 536 -24.07 -13.08 17.94
CA THR A 536 -24.99 -13.39 19.03
C THR A 536 -26.08 -12.33 19.22
N ALA A 537 -25.72 -11.05 19.04
CA ALA A 537 -26.62 -9.92 19.28
C ALA A 537 -27.46 -9.54 18.05
N LEU A 538 -26.87 -9.58 16.86
CA LEU A 538 -27.49 -9.15 15.61
C LEU A 538 -28.88 -9.77 15.33
N PRO A 539 -29.14 -11.05 15.58
CA PRO A 539 -30.47 -11.63 15.37
C PRO A 539 -31.57 -11.05 16.27
N LYS A 540 -31.21 -10.26 17.27
CA LYS A 540 -32.14 -9.63 18.23
C LYS A 540 -32.33 -8.14 17.94
N ALA A 541 -31.50 -7.52 17.09
CA ALA A 541 -31.58 -6.13 16.75
C ALA A 541 -32.87 -5.83 15.94
N GLN A 542 -33.64 -4.82 16.35
CA GLN A 542 -34.91 -4.45 15.75
C GLN A 542 -34.99 -2.95 15.40
N SER A 543 -34.16 -2.12 16.03
CA SER A 543 -34.15 -0.66 15.85
C SER A 543 -32.79 -0.19 15.32
N ALA A 544 -32.75 1.02 14.78
CA ALA A 544 -31.51 1.67 14.37
C ALA A 544 -30.51 1.78 15.53
N ASP A 545 -30.99 2.08 16.74
CA ASP A 545 -30.16 2.16 17.95
C ASP A 545 -29.53 0.80 18.32
N ASP A 546 -30.29 -0.31 18.12
CA ASP A 546 -29.73 -1.62 18.33
C ASP A 546 -28.57 -1.91 17.37
N TYR A 547 -28.71 -1.56 16.08
CA TYR A 547 -27.64 -1.72 15.10
C TYR A 547 -26.46 -0.78 15.40
N GLU A 548 -26.73 0.44 15.84
CA GLU A 548 -25.68 1.40 16.22
C GLU A 548 -24.85 0.89 17.42
N ALA A 549 -25.50 0.24 18.38
CA ALA A 549 -24.82 -0.39 19.51
C ALA A 549 -23.92 -1.58 19.11
N LEU A 550 -24.11 -2.14 17.91
CA LEU A 550 -23.33 -3.24 17.37
C LEU A 550 -22.09 -2.78 16.58
N MET A 551 -21.86 -1.48 16.42
CA MET A 551 -20.68 -0.97 15.70
C MET A 551 -19.37 -1.44 16.35
N PRO A 552 -18.30 -1.69 15.57
CA PRO A 552 -17.02 -2.15 16.10
C PRO A 552 -16.44 -1.30 17.23
N TRP A 553 -16.76 -0.03 17.27
CA TRP A 553 -16.29 0.94 18.26
C TRP A 553 -17.27 1.17 19.43
N ARG A 554 -18.45 0.55 19.42
CA ARG A 554 -19.49 0.72 20.45
C ARG A 554 -19.87 -0.55 21.19
N ILE A 555 -19.73 -1.70 20.54
CA ILE A 555 -20.23 -2.98 21.10
C ILE A 555 -19.57 -3.30 22.44
N ALA A 556 -20.39 -3.63 23.43
CA ALA A 556 -19.91 -4.11 24.71
C ALA A 556 -19.36 -5.54 24.56
N LEU A 557 -18.06 -5.72 24.71
CA LEU A 557 -17.42 -7.02 24.69
C LEU A 557 -17.44 -7.65 26.07
N PRO A 558 -17.71 -8.96 26.21
CA PRO A 558 -17.58 -9.69 27.48
C PRO A 558 -16.18 -9.51 28.06
N ALA A 559 -16.03 -9.52 29.38
CA ALA A 559 -14.73 -9.56 30.03
C ALA A 559 -13.89 -10.77 29.55
N ARG A 560 -12.57 -10.66 29.60
CA ARG A 560 -11.65 -11.77 29.25
C ARG A 560 -11.78 -12.90 30.23
#